data_647fc079acfb552f38cd57067d1b33ba
#
_entry.id   647fc079acfb552f38cd57067d1b33ba
#
_cell.length_a   1.000
_cell.length_b   1.000
_cell.length_c   1.000
_cell.angle_alpha   90.00
_cell.angle_beta   90.00
_cell.angle_gamma   90.00
#
_symmetry.space_group_name_H-M   'P 1'
#
loop_
_entity.id
_entity.type
_entity.pdbx_description
1 polymer ?
#
loop_
_entity_poly.entity_id
_entity_poly.type
_entity_poly.pdbx_seq_one_letter_code
_entity_poly.pdbx_strand_id
1 'polypeptide(L)'
;MVLPWLATAWVLGLAASPLFSFPEWQWATLAIVAGLAAWATRRESRLGWAFLTICCCFLGGLRATVAESNRAKASVAAYVRTAEAVDLHGTVLTAPTGWGDSFTFDLRAQEIATPDERGASAEGLVRVVSATWFPTRRG
;
A
#
# COMPACT_ATOMS: atom_id res chain seq x y z
N MET A 1 -2.67 16.52 30.09
CA MET A 1 -3.47 15.50 29.33
C MET A 1 -3.57 15.86 27.87
N VAL A 2 -2.49 15.85 27.11
CA VAL A 2 -2.44 16.32 25.70
C VAL A 2 -2.30 15.14 24.73
N LEU A 3 -1.65 14.07 25.16
CA LEU A 3 -1.36 12.89 24.33
C LEU A 3 -2.60 12.28 23.65
N PRO A 4 -3.75 12.09 24.33
CA PRO A 4 -4.93 11.49 23.69
C PRO A 4 -5.50 12.37 22.56
N TRP A 5 -5.41 13.70 22.66
CA TRP A 5 -5.88 14.59 21.60
C TRP A 5 -5.01 14.53 20.34
N LEU A 6 -3.71 14.41 20.47
CA LEU A 6 -2.80 14.23 19.35
C LEU A 6 -3.00 12.86 18.69
N ALA A 7 -3.22 11.82 19.48
CA ALA A 7 -3.52 10.48 18.96
C ALA A 7 -4.85 10.46 18.20
N THR A 8 -5.90 11.10 18.72
CA THR A 8 -7.18 11.20 18.00
C THR A 8 -7.05 11.98 16.70
N ALA A 9 -6.29 13.08 16.69
CA ALA A 9 -6.03 13.86 15.48
C ALA A 9 -5.30 13.03 14.41
N TRP A 10 -4.31 12.24 14.82
CA TRP A 10 -3.58 11.33 13.95
C TRP A 10 -4.53 10.28 13.32
N VAL A 11 -5.35 9.63 14.14
CA VAL A 11 -6.33 8.62 13.68
C VAL A 11 -7.36 9.25 12.74
N LEU A 12 -7.82 10.46 13.03
CA LEU A 12 -8.71 11.21 12.13
C LEU A 12 -8.07 11.48 10.78
N GLY A 13 -6.79 11.84 10.74
CA GLY A 13 -6.02 12.00 9.51
C GLY A 13 -5.94 10.72 8.69
N LEU A 14 -5.67 9.59 9.34
CA LEU A 14 -5.68 8.27 8.70
C LEU A 14 -7.05 7.93 8.10
N ALA A 15 -8.13 8.19 8.85
CA ALA A 15 -9.50 7.90 8.42
C ALA A 15 -10.00 8.84 7.32
N ALA A 16 -9.52 10.07 7.29
CA ALA A 16 -9.90 11.07 6.30
C ALA A 16 -9.15 10.91 4.96
N SER A 17 -7.99 10.25 4.94
CA SER A 17 -7.18 10.13 3.73
C SER A 17 -7.93 9.52 2.52
N PRO A 18 -8.79 8.50 2.64
CA PRO A 18 -9.53 7.96 1.51
C PRO A 18 -10.66 8.90 1.00
N LEU A 19 -11.10 9.86 1.82
CA LEU A 19 -12.12 10.84 1.44
C LEU A 19 -11.54 11.99 0.60
N PHE A 20 -10.25 12.25 0.75
CA PHE A 20 -9.54 13.31 0.05
C PHE A 20 -8.48 12.70 -0.87
N SER A 21 -8.74 12.71 -2.18
CA SER A 21 -7.79 12.20 -3.20
C SER A 21 -6.60 13.16 -3.39
N PHE A 22 -5.98 13.61 -2.29
CA PHE A 22 -4.81 14.48 -2.37
C PHE A 22 -3.56 13.66 -2.67
N PRO A 23 -2.71 14.10 -3.61
CA PRO A 23 -1.40 13.51 -3.83
C PRO A 23 -0.49 13.71 -2.60
N GLU A 24 0.48 12.82 -2.43
CA GLU A 24 1.37 12.77 -1.26
C GLU A 24 2.03 14.12 -0.94
N TRP A 25 2.44 14.86 -1.97
CA TRP A 25 3.10 16.16 -1.81
C TRP A 25 2.20 17.24 -1.20
N GLN A 26 0.87 17.20 -1.46
CA GLN A 26 -0.08 18.15 -0.86
C GLN A 26 -0.23 17.89 0.64
N TRP A 27 -0.33 16.64 1.06
CA TRP A 27 -0.36 16.28 2.47
C TRP A 27 0.91 16.74 3.20
N ALA A 28 2.09 16.54 2.57
CA ALA A 28 3.37 16.99 3.11
C ALA A 28 3.43 18.52 3.23
N THR A 29 2.99 19.25 2.21
CA THR A 29 2.97 20.71 2.22
C THR A 29 2.07 21.26 3.33
N LEU A 30 0.85 20.71 3.48
CA LEU A 30 -0.09 21.11 4.51
C LEU A 30 0.46 20.82 5.92
N ALA A 31 1.12 19.68 6.12
CA ALA A 31 1.77 19.35 7.38
C ALA A 31 2.90 20.33 7.72
N ILE A 32 3.73 20.70 6.74
CA ILE A 32 4.82 21.67 6.92
C ILE A 32 4.26 23.05 7.29
N VAL A 33 3.27 23.52 6.55
CA VAL A 33 2.64 24.84 6.82
C VAL A 33 2.01 24.87 8.21
N ALA A 34 1.27 23.82 8.59
CA ALA A 34 0.69 23.72 9.93
C ALA A 34 1.76 23.65 11.03
N GLY A 35 2.87 22.94 10.79
CA GLY A 35 4.00 22.87 11.71
C GLY A 35 4.69 24.22 11.90
N LEU A 36 4.92 24.96 10.82
CA LEU A 36 5.48 26.32 10.87
C LEU A 36 4.56 27.29 11.60
N ALA A 37 3.23 27.20 11.35
CA ALA A 37 2.24 27.99 12.06
C ALA A 37 2.23 27.66 13.57
N ALA A 38 2.30 26.38 13.94
CA ALA A 38 2.43 25.96 15.34
C ALA A 38 3.70 26.53 16.01
N TRP A 39 4.82 26.52 15.29
CA TRP A 39 6.08 27.08 15.78
C TRP A 39 6.01 28.60 15.94
N ALA A 40 5.42 29.32 14.97
CA ALA A 40 5.26 30.78 15.02
C ALA A 40 4.34 31.22 16.17
N THR A 41 3.27 30.45 16.43
CA THR A 41 2.26 30.75 17.46
C THR A 41 2.54 30.07 18.80
N ARG A 42 3.73 29.48 18.99
CA ARG A 42 4.10 28.79 20.25
C ARG A 42 3.97 29.63 21.52
N ARG A 43 4.01 30.94 21.39
CA ARG A 43 3.83 31.87 22.54
C ARG A 43 2.37 31.97 22.97
N GLU A 44 1.44 31.77 22.06
CA GLU A 44 0.00 31.73 22.30
C GLU A 44 -0.43 30.27 22.48
N SER A 45 -0.47 29.80 23.72
CA SER A 45 -0.62 28.38 24.03
C SER A 45 -1.82 27.70 23.36
N ARG A 46 -2.94 28.37 23.20
CA ARG A 46 -4.15 27.80 22.59
C ARG A 46 -4.01 27.63 21.09
N LEU A 47 -3.51 28.63 20.37
CA LEU A 47 -3.32 28.60 18.93
C LEU A 47 -2.22 27.61 18.53
N GLY A 48 -1.10 27.58 19.28
CA GLY A 48 -0.03 26.63 19.06
C GLY A 48 -0.51 25.17 19.14
N TRP A 49 -1.36 24.86 20.13
CA TRP A 49 -1.94 23.53 20.27
C TRP A 49 -2.90 23.18 19.14
N ALA A 50 -3.73 24.13 18.68
CA ALA A 50 -4.63 23.90 17.55
C ALA A 50 -3.84 23.56 16.26
N PHE A 51 -2.82 24.34 15.94
CA PHE A 51 -1.98 24.07 14.77
C PHE A 51 -1.19 22.76 14.89
N LEU A 52 -0.72 22.41 16.07
CA LEU A 52 -0.05 21.12 16.30
C LEU A 52 -1.00 19.95 16.05
N THR A 53 -2.24 20.05 16.51
CA THR A 53 -3.28 19.04 16.28
C THR A 53 -3.57 18.89 14.79
N ILE A 54 -3.68 19.99 14.04
CA ILE A 54 -3.87 19.99 12.59
C ILE A 54 -2.65 19.37 11.88
N CYS A 55 -1.44 19.70 12.31
CA CYS A 55 -0.22 19.10 11.77
C CYS A 55 -0.21 17.57 11.95
N CYS A 56 -0.56 17.06 13.14
CA CYS A 56 -0.68 15.64 13.41
C CYS A 56 -1.73 14.97 12.50
N CYS A 57 -2.84 15.63 12.23
CA CYS A 57 -3.87 15.15 11.32
C CYS A 57 -3.33 14.99 9.89
N PHE A 58 -2.62 16.00 9.37
CA PHE A 58 -2.02 15.93 8.03
C PHE A 58 -0.91 14.88 7.91
N LEU A 59 -0.10 14.71 8.96
CA LEU A 59 0.90 13.64 9.01
C LEU A 59 0.26 12.26 9.02
N GLY A 60 -0.88 12.09 9.68
CA GLY A 60 -1.69 10.86 9.63
C GLY A 60 -2.16 10.56 8.20
N GLY A 61 -2.72 11.56 7.51
CA GLY A 61 -3.15 11.45 6.12
C GLY A 61 -1.99 11.09 5.18
N LEU A 62 -0.85 11.76 5.31
CA LEU A 62 0.36 11.46 4.55
C LEU A 62 0.81 10.00 4.75
N ARG A 63 0.82 9.53 5.99
CA ARG A 63 1.20 8.14 6.31
C ARG A 63 0.28 7.13 5.62
N ALA A 64 -1.03 7.40 5.59
CA ALA A 64 -1.99 6.53 4.94
C ALA A 64 -1.78 6.48 3.42
N THR A 65 -1.62 7.64 2.76
CA THR A 65 -1.39 7.70 1.30
C THR A 65 -0.10 7.03 0.89
N VAL A 66 1.01 7.22 1.63
CA VAL A 66 2.28 6.54 1.38
C VAL A 66 2.14 5.02 1.56
N ALA A 67 1.43 4.57 2.59
CA ALA A 67 1.20 3.14 2.81
C ALA A 67 0.38 2.51 1.67
N GLU A 68 -0.63 3.21 1.17
CA GLU A 68 -1.46 2.76 0.05
C GLU A 68 -0.69 2.75 -1.27
N SER A 69 0.10 3.79 -1.55
CA SER A 69 1.01 3.86 -2.71
C SER A 69 2.01 2.71 -2.71
N ASN A 70 2.63 2.41 -1.56
CA ASN A 70 3.55 1.29 -1.44
C ASN A 70 2.86 -0.07 -1.64
N ARG A 71 1.64 -0.25 -1.12
CA ARG A 71 0.84 -1.46 -1.37
C ARG A 71 0.48 -1.60 -2.85
N ALA A 72 0.08 -0.50 -3.50
CA ALA A 72 -0.23 -0.51 -4.92
C ALA A 72 0.99 -0.88 -5.78
N LYS A 73 2.18 -0.41 -5.43
CA LYS A 73 3.45 -0.75 -6.10
C LYS A 73 3.84 -2.20 -5.89
N ALA A 74 3.62 -2.76 -4.69
CA ALA A 74 3.89 -4.15 -4.36
C ALA A 74 2.81 -5.12 -4.87
N SER A 75 1.71 -4.61 -5.44
CA SER A 75 0.63 -5.45 -5.95
C SER A 75 1.01 -6.08 -7.28
N VAL A 76 0.75 -7.38 -7.42
CA VAL A 76 0.88 -8.12 -8.69
C VAL A 76 0.11 -7.44 -9.84
N ALA A 77 -1.00 -6.76 -9.54
CA ALA A 77 -1.79 -6.03 -10.53
C ALA A 77 -1.02 -4.90 -11.24
N ALA A 78 0.04 -4.34 -10.62
CA ALA A 78 0.88 -3.33 -11.24
C ALA A 78 1.71 -3.93 -12.40
N TYR A 79 2.13 -5.18 -12.26
CA TYR A 79 2.97 -5.89 -13.25
C TYR A 79 2.14 -6.49 -14.39
N VAL A 80 0.89 -6.89 -14.15
CA VAL A 80 0.00 -7.47 -15.19
C VAL A 80 -0.31 -6.46 -16.31
N ARG A 81 -0.17 -5.17 -16.07
CA ARG A 81 -0.42 -4.13 -17.08
C ARG A 81 0.67 -4.01 -18.15
N THR A 82 1.86 -4.52 -17.90
CA THR A 82 3.00 -4.36 -18.83
C THR A 82 3.07 -5.43 -19.91
N ALA A 83 2.18 -6.41 -19.94
CA ALA A 83 2.10 -7.47 -20.94
C ALA A 83 3.39 -8.29 -21.18
N GLU A 84 4.38 -8.17 -20.30
CA GLU A 84 5.59 -8.96 -20.32
C GLU A 84 5.39 -10.26 -19.54
N ALA A 85 6.06 -11.32 -19.99
CA ALA A 85 6.10 -12.57 -19.25
C ALA A 85 6.82 -12.33 -17.91
N VAL A 86 6.16 -12.70 -16.83
CA VAL A 86 6.72 -12.56 -15.46
C VAL A 86 6.76 -13.93 -14.81
N ASP A 87 7.84 -14.20 -14.11
CA ASP A 87 7.95 -15.39 -13.27
C ASP A 87 7.40 -15.06 -11.88
N LEU A 88 6.39 -15.83 -11.47
CA LEU A 88 5.74 -15.67 -10.16
C LEU A 88 6.16 -16.81 -9.23
N HIS A 89 6.74 -16.44 -8.10
CA HIS A 89 6.97 -17.36 -6.99
C HIS A 89 5.94 -17.14 -5.90
N GLY A 90 5.34 -18.24 -5.41
CA GLY A 90 4.32 -18.12 -4.39
C GLY A 90 3.82 -19.47 -3.89
N THR A 91 2.84 -19.40 -2.98
CA THR A 91 2.23 -20.58 -2.37
C THR A 91 0.89 -20.88 -3.04
N VAL A 92 0.71 -22.11 -3.52
CA VAL A 92 -0.56 -22.58 -4.07
C VAL A 92 -1.55 -22.75 -2.92
N LEU A 93 -2.69 -22.07 -2.99
CA LEU A 93 -3.73 -22.08 -1.95
C LEU A 93 -4.80 -23.12 -2.19
N THR A 94 -5.11 -23.39 -3.46
CA THR A 94 -6.17 -24.33 -3.83
C THR A 94 -5.59 -25.49 -4.62
N ALA A 95 -6.11 -26.69 -4.39
CA ALA A 95 -5.76 -27.82 -5.24
C ALA A 95 -6.12 -27.51 -6.70
N PRO A 96 -5.23 -27.83 -7.66
CA PRO A 96 -5.52 -27.61 -9.07
C PRO A 96 -6.80 -28.35 -9.47
N THR A 97 -7.75 -27.61 -10.03
CA THR A 97 -8.97 -28.16 -10.61
C THR A 97 -8.85 -28.12 -12.11
N GLY A 98 -8.95 -29.30 -12.78
CA GLY A 98 -8.80 -29.41 -14.22
C GLY A 98 -10.13 -29.74 -14.91
N TRP A 99 -10.36 -29.11 -16.08
CA TRP A 99 -11.41 -29.46 -17.02
C TRP A 99 -10.78 -29.58 -18.40
N GLY A 100 -10.72 -30.82 -18.91
CA GLY A 100 -10.03 -31.09 -20.17
C GLY A 100 -8.53 -30.86 -20.08
N ASP A 101 -7.98 -30.07 -21.00
CA ASP A 101 -6.54 -29.75 -21.06
C ASP A 101 -6.13 -28.52 -20.25
N SER A 102 -7.05 -27.91 -19.47
CA SER A 102 -6.78 -26.73 -18.70
C SER A 102 -6.84 -26.96 -17.18
N PHE A 103 -5.92 -26.39 -16.45
CA PHE A 103 -5.86 -26.41 -14.98
C PHE A 103 -5.98 -25.00 -14.42
N THR A 104 -6.77 -24.87 -13.36
CA THR A 104 -6.94 -23.61 -12.66
C THR A 104 -6.58 -23.79 -11.19
N PHE A 105 -5.75 -22.90 -10.66
CA PHE A 105 -5.42 -22.85 -9.23
C PHE A 105 -5.19 -21.42 -8.79
N ASP A 106 -5.40 -21.17 -7.50
CA ASP A 106 -5.13 -19.87 -6.90
C ASP A 106 -3.74 -19.90 -6.25
N LEU A 107 -2.91 -18.93 -6.62
CA LEU A 107 -1.53 -18.73 -6.14
C LEU A 107 -1.48 -17.44 -5.31
N ARG A 108 -0.97 -17.54 -4.09
CA ARG A 108 -0.55 -16.35 -3.34
C ARG A 108 0.87 -16.00 -3.77
N ALA A 109 1.02 -14.93 -4.53
CA ALA A 109 2.31 -14.44 -4.96
C ALA A 109 3.08 -13.87 -3.76
N GLN A 110 4.37 -14.15 -3.71
CA GLN A 110 5.31 -13.65 -2.70
C GLN A 110 6.45 -12.89 -3.34
N GLU A 111 6.83 -13.30 -4.56
CA GLU A 111 7.94 -12.72 -5.30
C GLU A 111 7.62 -12.71 -6.79
N ILE A 112 8.02 -11.63 -7.45
CA ILE A 112 7.95 -11.48 -8.91
C ILE A 112 9.37 -11.30 -9.44
N ALA A 113 9.73 -12.06 -10.45
CA ALA A 113 10.92 -11.82 -11.25
C ALA A 113 10.49 -11.35 -12.64
N THR A 114 10.97 -10.18 -13.02
CA THR A 114 10.89 -9.68 -14.39
C THR A 114 12.26 -9.80 -15.06
N PRO A 115 12.37 -9.73 -16.40
CA PRO A 115 13.66 -9.80 -17.10
C PRO A 115 14.66 -8.75 -16.59
N ASP A 116 14.17 -7.59 -16.14
CA ASP A 116 14.97 -6.46 -15.69
C ASP A 116 15.17 -6.39 -14.16
N GLU A 117 14.27 -6.97 -13.39
CA GLU A 117 14.30 -6.95 -11.92
C GLU A 117 14.09 -8.35 -11.35
N ARG A 118 15.09 -8.89 -10.71
CA ARG A 118 15.01 -10.19 -10.03
C ARG A 118 14.61 -10.00 -8.57
N GLY A 119 13.51 -10.65 -8.17
CA GLY A 119 13.18 -10.78 -6.75
C GLY A 119 12.45 -9.59 -6.14
N ALA A 120 11.60 -8.88 -6.89
CA ALA A 120 10.73 -7.89 -6.32
C ALA A 120 9.67 -8.58 -5.45
N SER A 121 9.53 -8.11 -4.19
CA SER A 121 8.46 -8.58 -3.31
C SER A 121 7.09 -8.17 -3.89
N ALA A 122 6.23 -9.15 -4.12
CA ALA A 122 4.89 -8.93 -4.61
C ALA A 122 3.87 -9.64 -3.72
N GLU A 123 2.82 -8.93 -3.36
CA GLU A 123 1.73 -9.50 -2.57
C GLU A 123 0.44 -9.44 -3.37
N GLY A 124 -0.20 -10.59 -3.53
CA GLY A 124 -1.48 -10.66 -4.23
C GLY A 124 -1.96 -12.08 -4.45
N LEU A 125 -3.23 -12.19 -4.79
CA LEU A 125 -3.87 -13.45 -5.15
C LEU A 125 -4.00 -13.49 -6.66
N VAL A 126 -3.40 -14.51 -7.29
CA VAL A 126 -3.41 -14.68 -8.75
C VAL A 126 -4.09 -15.99 -9.07
N ARG A 127 -5.09 -15.92 -9.95
CA ARG A 127 -5.69 -17.12 -10.53
C ARG A 127 -4.90 -17.50 -11.77
N VAL A 128 -4.23 -18.62 -11.70
CA VAL A 128 -3.45 -19.18 -12.81
C VAL A 128 -4.34 -20.14 -13.60
N VAL A 129 -4.41 -19.92 -14.91
CA VAL A 129 -5.06 -20.83 -15.86
C VAL A 129 -3.97 -21.33 -16.80
N SER A 130 -3.68 -22.61 -16.75
CA SER A 130 -2.68 -23.23 -17.63
C SER A 130 -3.37 -24.12 -18.64
N ALA A 131 -2.98 -23.99 -19.90
CA ALA A 131 -3.47 -24.85 -21.01
C ALA A 131 -2.68 -26.15 -21.15
N THR A 132 -1.57 -26.32 -20.43
CA THR A 132 -0.73 -27.54 -20.53
C THR A 132 -0.41 -28.06 -19.14
N TRP A 133 -0.61 -29.34 -18.95
CA TRP A 133 -0.22 -30.03 -17.73
C TRP A 133 1.26 -30.37 -17.80
N PHE A 134 2.05 -29.72 -16.96
CA PHE A 134 3.41 -30.20 -16.70
C PHE A 134 3.34 -31.23 -15.58
N PRO A 135 3.63 -32.52 -15.87
CA PRO A 135 3.68 -33.52 -14.82
C PRO A 135 4.80 -33.11 -13.87
N THR A 136 4.44 -32.65 -12.66
CA THR A 136 5.39 -32.42 -11.59
C THR A 136 6.07 -33.75 -11.28
N ARG A 137 7.37 -33.86 -11.60
CA ARG A 137 8.20 -34.96 -11.15
C ARG A 137 8.12 -35.01 -9.63
N ARG A 138 7.44 -36.00 -9.10
CA ARG A 138 7.56 -36.33 -7.67
C ARG A 138 8.99 -36.86 -7.49
N GLY A 139 9.83 -36.07 -6.80
CA GLY A 139 11.07 -36.52 -6.24
C GLY A 139 10.82 -37.20 -4.90
#